data_f5dbdea560510d6ca1dc93a42ee48de4
#
_entry.id   f5dbdea560510d6ca1dc93a42ee48de4
#
_cell.length_a   1.000
_cell.length_b   1.000
_cell.length_c   1.000
_cell.angle_alpha   90.00
_cell.angle_beta   90.00
_cell.angle_gamma   90.00
#
_symmetry.space_group_name_H-M   'P 1'
#
loop_
_entity.id
_entity.type
_entity.pdbx_description
1 polymer ?
#
loop_
_entity_poly.entity_id
_entity_poly.type
_entity_poly.pdbx_seq_one_letter_code
_entity_poly.pdbx_strand_id
1 'polypeptide(L)'
;MTKETVAPLAGLPPGYEIELPGRGKTFYREKKGPAGAPTLLLLHGWTATADLNWFTCFDALSENFNVIALDQRGHGRGIRTKSNFKLEDCADDAAALADVLGISTFIPVGYSMGGTIAQLLWQRHEQRVRGIVLCSTASHFAKSGPEKLSFFGLTGLAALSRLTTPQARTWLTDQLYLQRKSNGLAPWAVQQIASHDWRHILEAGSAIGNFDSREWISKFDEPAAVVITTEDGVVAPSRQTELYHLINDVEVFEVYGGHNAVFAKKEFFVPTLVEACMSVYYRSL
;
A
#
# COMPACT_ATOMS: atom_id res chain seq x y z
N MET A 1 -4.10 24.07 -24.08
CA MET A 1 -2.84 23.74 -23.46
C MET A 1 -2.66 22.24 -23.57
N THR A 2 -1.74 21.78 -24.41
CA THR A 2 -1.36 20.38 -24.55
C THR A 2 -0.75 19.94 -23.20
N LYS A 3 -1.35 18.91 -22.56
CA LYS A 3 -0.73 18.28 -21.39
C LYS A 3 0.61 17.71 -21.86
N GLU A 4 1.72 18.28 -21.39
CA GLU A 4 3.03 17.62 -21.52
C GLU A 4 2.91 16.24 -20.89
N THR A 5 3.08 15.20 -21.69
CA THR A 5 3.15 13.83 -21.22
C THR A 5 4.52 13.65 -20.56
N VAL A 6 4.55 13.61 -19.23
CA VAL A 6 5.76 13.28 -18.47
C VAL A 6 6.14 11.83 -18.79
N ALA A 7 7.38 11.63 -19.24
CA ALA A 7 7.88 10.29 -19.52
C ALA A 7 7.79 9.38 -18.26
N PRO A 8 7.40 8.12 -18.40
CA PRO A 8 7.42 7.16 -17.30
C PRO A 8 8.85 7.01 -16.75
N LEU A 9 8.95 6.67 -15.47
CA LEU A 9 10.26 6.40 -14.87
C LEU A 9 10.90 5.21 -15.57
N ALA A 10 12.15 5.38 -16.01
CA ALA A 10 12.92 4.30 -16.62
C ALA A 10 13.17 3.18 -15.59
N GLY A 11 13.14 1.90 -16.05
CA GLY A 11 13.41 0.74 -15.20
C GLY A 11 12.20 0.17 -14.45
N LEU A 12 11.01 0.75 -14.59
CA LEU A 12 9.81 0.11 -14.08
C LEU A 12 9.49 -1.18 -14.87
N PRO A 13 9.05 -2.26 -14.19
CA PRO A 13 8.64 -3.49 -14.88
C PRO A 13 7.40 -3.26 -15.77
N PRO A 14 7.07 -4.20 -16.67
CA PRO A 14 5.85 -4.14 -17.47
C PRO A 14 4.62 -3.87 -16.63
N GLY A 15 3.69 -3.07 -17.15
CA GLY A 15 2.43 -2.74 -16.49
C GLY A 15 1.24 -3.06 -17.39
N TYR A 16 0.18 -3.56 -16.75
CA TYR A 16 -0.99 -4.08 -17.44
C TYR A 16 -2.27 -3.53 -16.84
N GLU A 17 -3.23 -3.23 -17.69
CA GLU A 17 -4.61 -3.00 -17.28
C GLU A 17 -5.38 -4.31 -17.39
N ILE A 18 -6.19 -4.62 -16.37
CA ILE A 18 -6.94 -5.87 -16.30
C ILE A 18 -8.33 -5.64 -15.73
N GLU A 19 -9.33 -6.37 -16.22
CA GLU A 19 -10.68 -6.38 -15.69
C GLU A 19 -10.77 -7.42 -14.57
N LEU A 20 -11.19 -6.99 -13.39
CA LEU A 20 -11.51 -7.89 -12.29
C LEU A 20 -13.02 -8.18 -12.33
N PRO A 21 -13.46 -9.43 -12.56
CA PRO A 21 -14.86 -9.77 -12.74
C PRO A 21 -15.75 -9.27 -11.58
N GLY A 22 -16.77 -8.47 -11.91
CA GLY A 22 -17.68 -7.90 -10.93
C GLY A 22 -17.11 -6.76 -10.06
N ARG A 23 -15.86 -6.36 -10.27
CA ARG A 23 -15.18 -5.34 -9.46
C ARG A 23 -14.75 -4.10 -10.26
N GLY A 24 -14.32 -4.29 -11.51
CA GLY A 24 -13.93 -3.23 -12.43
C GLY A 24 -12.47 -3.33 -12.90
N LYS A 25 -12.09 -2.35 -13.71
CA LYS A 25 -10.76 -2.29 -14.33
C LYS A 25 -9.73 -1.70 -13.37
N THR A 26 -8.58 -2.38 -13.25
CA THR A 26 -7.44 -1.93 -12.46
C THR A 26 -6.13 -2.02 -13.25
N PHE A 27 -5.05 -1.57 -12.62
CA PHE A 27 -3.70 -1.63 -13.16
C PHE A 27 -2.78 -2.36 -12.19
N TYR A 28 -1.87 -3.16 -12.74
CA TYR A 28 -0.80 -3.78 -11.97
C TYR A 28 0.52 -3.79 -12.72
N ARG A 29 1.62 -3.92 -11.99
CA ARG A 29 2.95 -4.24 -12.49
C ARG A 29 3.30 -5.69 -12.18
N GLU A 30 4.03 -6.31 -13.11
CA GLU A 30 4.55 -7.66 -12.93
C GLU A 30 6.05 -7.70 -13.22
N LYS A 31 6.80 -8.31 -12.30
CA LYS A 31 8.18 -8.67 -12.53
C LYS A 31 8.40 -10.13 -12.11
N LYS A 32 8.74 -10.98 -13.09
CA LYS A 32 8.94 -12.40 -12.83
C LYS A 32 10.29 -12.65 -12.17
N GLY A 33 10.27 -13.52 -11.18
CA GLY A 33 11.45 -14.10 -10.55
C GLY A 33 11.91 -15.39 -11.22
N PRO A 34 12.78 -16.15 -10.54
CA PRO A 34 13.19 -17.48 -11.00
C PRO A 34 12.00 -18.43 -11.21
N ALA A 35 12.20 -19.45 -12.03
CA ALA A 35 11.17 -20.46 -12.24
C ALA A 35 10.79 -21.14 -10.90
N GLY A 36 9.49 -21.20 -10.60
CA GLY A 36 8.97 -21.76 -9.35
C GLY A 36 9.06 -20.83 -8.13
N ALA A 37 9.52 -19.58 -8.32
CA ALA A 37 9.57 -18.60 -7.22
C ALA A 37 8.18 -18.32 -6.65
N PRO A 38 8.05 -18.12 -5.31
CA PRO A 38 6.81 -17.70 -4.70
C PRO A 38 6.41 -16.28 -5.14
N THR A 39 5.13 -15.96 -4.99
CA THR A 39 4.61 -14.66 -5.41
C THR A 39 4.48 -13.70 -4.23
N LEU A 40 5.06 -12.52 -4.36
CA LEU A 40 4.79 -11.36 -3.51
C LEU A 40 3.68 -10.52 -4.14
N LEU A 41 2.70 -10.12 -3.33
CA LEU A 41 1.64 -9.19 -3.70
C LEU A 41 1.87 -7.86 -2.96
N LEU A 42 2.39 -6.85 -3.66
CA LEU A 42 2.78 -5.57 -3.08
C LEU A 42 1.59 -4.61 -3.02
N LEU A 43 1.32 -4.11 -1.82
CA LEU A 43 0.20 -3.24 -1.48
C LEU A 43 0.73 -1.88 -1.01
N HIS A 44 0.51 -0.83 -1.81
CA HIS A 44 1.06 0.50 -1.56
C HIS A 44 0.31 1.27 -0.46
N GLY A 45 0.97 2.31 0.06
CA GLY A 45 0.44 3.22 1.07
C GLY A 45 -0.61 4.21 0.55
N TRP A 46 -1.25 4.92 1.49
CA TRP A 46 -2.18 6.00 1.20
C TRP A 46 -1.50 7.11 0.39
N THR A 47 -2.20 7.66 -0.59
CA THR A 47 -1.69 8.69 -1.51
C THR A 47 -0.46 8.28 -2.36
N ALA A 48 -0.21 6.99 -2.46
CA ALA A 48 0.80 6.41 -3.35
C ALA A 48 0.16 5.64 -4.50
N THR A 49 0.98 5.08 -5.38
CA THR A 49 0.63 4.11 -6.42
C THR A 49 1.59 2.93 -6.33
N ALA A 50 1.32 1.84 -7.02
CA ALA A 50 2.26 0.72 -7.13
C ALA A 50 3.64 1.22 -7.60
N ASP A 51 3.66 2.12 -8.60
CA ASP A 51 4.88 2.71 -9.11
C ASP A 51 5.60 3.55 -8.05
N LEU A 52 4.88 4.51 -7.45
CA LEU A 52 5.49 5.48 -6.53
C LEU A 52 6.00 4.84 -5.24
N ASN A 53 5.34 3.79 -4.76
CA ASN A 53 5.76 3.10 -3.54
C ASN A 53 6.92 2.14 -3.78
N TRP A 54 6.92 1.41 -4.91
CA TRP A 54 7.74 0.22 -5.07
C TRP A 54 8.82 0.30 -6.14
N PHE A 55 9.00 1.46 -6.83
CA PHE A 55 9.96 1.60 -7.94
C PHE A 55 11.40 1.23 -7.57
N THR A 56 11.79 1.34 -6.31
CA THR A 56 13.11 0.97 -5.80
C THR A 56 13.26 -0.51 -5.49
N CYS A 57 12.15 -1.25 -5.34
CA CYS A 57 12.13 -2.59 -4.76
C CYS A 57 12.03 -3.71 -5.81
N PHE A 58 11.48 -3.43 -7.01
CA PHE A 58 11.16 -4.46 -8.00
C PHE A 58 12.36 -5.34 -8.37
N ASP A 59 13.52 -4.72 -8.62
CA ASP A 59 14.69 -5.46 -9.09
C ASP A 59 15.19 -6.44 -8.02
N ALA A 60 15.42 -5.96 -6.82
CA ALA A 60 15.93 -6.77 -5.73
C ALA A 60 14.96 -7.87 -5.30
N LEU A 61 13.66 -7.59 -5.22
CA LEU A 61 12.66 -8.61 -4.89
C LEU A 61 12.56 -9.69 -5.97
N SER A 62 12.66 -9.30 -7.25
CA SER A 62 12.55 -10.25 -8.35
C SER A 62 13.73 -11.22 -8.49
N GLU A 63 14.81 -11.02 -7.75
CA GLU A 63 15.90 -11.99 -7.68
C GLU A 63 15.45 -13.32 -7.04
N ASN A 64 14.43 -13.28 -6.18
CA ASN A 64 13.93 -14.45 -5.42
C ASN A 64 12.43 -14.71 -5.57
N PHE A 65 11.64 -13.75 -6.05
CA PHE A 65 10.18 -13.80 -6.04
C PHE A 65 9.56 -13.37 -7.37
N ASN A 66 8.38 -13.92 -7.68
CA ASN A 66 7.47 -13.24 -8.61
C ASN A 66 6.85 -12.05 -7.91
N VAL A 67 6.92 -10.88 -8.51
CA VAL A 67 6.47 -9.62 -7.89
C VAL A 67 5.28 -9.06 -8.64
N ILE A 68 4.14 -8.92 -7.95
CA ILE A 68 2.92 -8.28 -8.45
C ILE A 68 2.64 -7.06 -7.58
N ALA A 69 2.46 -5.89 -8.18
CA ALA A 69 2.10 -4.67 -7.47
C ALA A 69 0.89 -4.02 -8.15
N LEU A 70 -0.23 -3.87 -7.44
CA LEU A 70 -1.44 -3.27 -8.00
C LEU A 70 -1.63 -1.83 -7.52
N ASP A 71 -2.26 -1.00 -8.36
CA ASP A 71 -2.81 0.27 -7.91
C ASP A 71 -4.11 0.00 -7.16
N GLN A 72 -4.19 0.39 -5.88
CA GLN A 72 -5.38 0.22 -5.04
C GLN A 72 -6.56 1.04 -5.59
N ARG A 73 -7.79 0.60 -5.34
CA ARG A 73 -8.98 1.36 -5.76
C ARG A 73 -8.90 2.83 -5.33
N GLY A 74 -9.30 3.74 -6.21
CA GLY A 74 -9.23 5.17 -5.98
C GLY A 74 -7.83 5.77 -6.14
N HIS A 75 -6.77 4.98 -6.13
CA HIS A 75 -5.39 5.42 -6.28
C HIS A 75 -4.88 5.14 -7.70
N GLY A 76 -4.01 6.03 -8.20
CA GLY A 76 -3.35 5.84 -9.49
C GLY A 76 -4.31 5.46 -10.62
N ARG A 77 -4.09 4.31 -11.22
CA ARG A 77 -4.89 3.68 -12.28
C ARG A 77 -5.80 2.57 -11.74
N GLY A 78 -5.95 2.46 -10.42
CA GLY A 78 -6.81 1.48 -9.75
C GLY A 78 -8.29 1.73 -10.01
N ILE A 79 -9.13 0.80 -9.57
CA ILE A 79 -10.58 0.80 -9.79
C ILE A 79 -11.21 2.14 -9.46
N ARG A 80 -12.07 2.62 -10.35
CA ARG A 80 -12.94 3.79 -10.18
C ARG A 80 -14.38 3.33 -9.97
N THR A 81 -14.98 3.69 -8.84
CA THR A 81 -16.36 3.34 -8.50
C THR A 81 -17.11 4.48 -7.85
N LYS A 82 -18.45 4.45 -7.90
CA LYS A 82 -19.32 5.39 -7.19
C LYS A 82 -19.55 4.97 -5.72
N SER A 83 -19.26 3.76 -5.36
CA SER A 83 -19.37 3.24 -3.99
C SER A 83 -18.40 3.95 -3.05
N ASN A 84 -18.68 3.95 -1.77
CA ASN A 84 -17.75 4.44 -0.75
C ASN A 84 -16.51 3.55 -0.70
N PHE A 85 -15.37 4.15 -0.38
CA PHE A 85 -14.12 3.42 -0.19
C PHE A 85 -14.19 2.55 1.08
N LYS A 86 -13.71 1.30 0.95
CA LYS A 86 -13.51 0.37 2.06
C LYS A 86 -12.16 -0.31 1.91
N LEU A 87 -11.44 -0.50 3.01
CA LEU A 87 -10.17 -1.24 3.03
C LEU A 87 -10.39 -2.72 2.69
N GLU A 88 -11.52 -3.29 3.10
CA GLU A 88 -11.94 -4.66 2.80
C GLU A 88 -12.09 -4.88 1.29
N ASP A 89 -12.64 -3.89 0.57
CA ASP A 89 -12.76 -3.96 -0.89
C ASP A 89 -11.37 -3.97 -1.57
N CYS A 90 -10.37 -3.28 -1.00
CA CYS A 90 -8.99 -3.33 -1.51
C CYS A 90 -8.38 -4.73 -1.33
N ALA A 91 -8.63 -5.38 -0.19
CA ALA A 91 -8.19 -6.75 0.05
C ALA A 91 -8.84 -7.73 -0.95
N ASP A 92 -10.15 -7.61 -1.18
CA ASP A 92 -10.87 -8.43 -2.14
C ASP A 92 -10.41 -8.17 -3.59
N ASP A 93 -10.05 -6.93 -3.95
CA ASP A 93 -9.49 -6.60 -5.27
C ASP A 93 -8.14 -7.28 -5.48
N ALA A 94 -7.29 -7.29 -4.46
CA ALA A 94 -5.99 -7.95 -4.49
C ALA A 94 -6.14 -9.47 -4.65
N ALA A 95 -7.09 -10.10 -3.93
CA ALA A 95 -7.42 -11.51 -4.09
C ALA A 95 -7.97 -11.81 -5.49
N ALA A 96 -8.89 -10.97 -6.00
CA ALA A 96 -9.45 -11.13 -7.35
C ALA A 96 -8.39 -10.96 -8.46
N LEU A 97 -7.42 -10.07 -8.27
CA LEU A 97 -6.28 -9.97 -9.18
C LEU A 97 -5.48 -11.27 -9.21
N ALA A 98 -5.17 -11.84 -8.05
CA ALA A 98 -4.46 -13.11 -7.96
C ALA A 98 -5.25 -14.24 -8.64
N ASP A 99 -6.61 -14.27 -8.53
CA ASP A 99 -7.46 -15.24 -9.23
C ASP A 99 -7.33 -15.13 -10.75
N VAL A 100 -7.46 -13.92 -11.29
CA VAL A 100 -7.37 -13.68 -12.74
C VAL A 100 -5.99 -14.03 -13.29
N LEU A 101 -4.94 -13.87 -12.47
CA LEU A 101 -3.56 -14.22 -12.83
C LEU A 101 -3.23 -15.71 -12.58
N GLY A 102 -4.16 -16.51 -12.07
CA GLY A 102 -3.95 -17.93 -11.76
C GLY A 102 -2.99 -18.17 -10.59
N ILE A 103 -2.85 -17.21 -9.70
CA ILE A 103 -2.00 -17.27 -8.50
C ILE A 103 -2.82 -17.84 -7.35
N SER A 104 -2.54 -19.07 -6.95
CA SER A 104 -3.29 -19.75 -5.89
C SER A 104 -2.92 -19.25 -4.49
N THR A 105 -1.62 -19.05 -4.22
CA THR A 105 -1.12 -18.57 -2.93
C THR A 105 -0.07 -17.50 -3.13
N PHE A 106 0.05 -16.58 -2.16
CA PHE A 106 0.96 -15.45 -2.20
C PHE A 106 1.34 -14.97 -0.79
N ILE A 107 2.38 -14.14 -0.71
CA ILE A 107 2.77 -13.40 0.48
C ILE A 107 2.45 -11.92 0.24
N PRO A 108 1.42 -11.35 0.89
CA PRO A 108 1.16 -9.92 0.82
C PRO A 108 2.26 -9.13 1.55
N VAL A 109 2.73 -8.08 0.88
CA VAL A 109 3.72 -7.12 1.39
C VAL A 109 3.05 -5.76 1.42
N GLY A 110 2.72 -5.26 2.61
CA GLY A 110 1.93 -4.04 2.76
C GLY A 110 2.73 -2.90 3.38
N TYR A 111 2.69 -1.72 2.75
CA TYR A 111 3.30 -0.49 3.27
C TYR A 111 2.23 0.47 3.79
N SER A 112 2.30 0.90 5.05
CA SER A 112 1.36 1.87 5.64
C SER A 112 -0.11 1.41 5.48
N MET A 113 -0.98 2.14 4.76
CA MET A 113 -2.32 1.66 4.40
C MET A 113 -2.30 0.28 3.75
N GLY A 114 -1.32 -0.02 2.90
CA GLY A 114 -1.16 -1.35 2.31
C GLY A 114 -0.96 -2.45 3.36
N GLY A 115 -0.38 -2.11 4.52
CA GLY A 115 -0.25 -3.03 5.64
C GLY A 115 -1.60 -3.35 6.30
N THR A 116 -2.54 -2.41 6.39
CA THR A 116 -3.91 -2.70 6.84
C THR A 116 -4.64 -3.59 5.85
N ILE A 117 -4.45 -3.35 4.56
CA ILE A 117 -5.03 -4.17 3.49
C ILE A 117 -4.44 -5.58 3.52
N ALA A 118 -3.13 -5.73 3.76
CA ALA A 118 -2.49 -7.03 3.91
C ALA A 118 -3.06 -7.84 5.09
N GLN A 119 -3.28 -7.20 6.24
CA GLN A 119 -3.94 -7.80 7.39
C GLN A 119 -5.37 -8.26 7.05
N LEU A 120 -6.16 -7.40 6.38
CA LEU A 120 -7.52 -7.75 5.91
C LEU A 120 -7.52 -8.84 4.84
N LEU A 121 -6.51 -8.86 3.97
CA LEU A 121 -6.37 -9.88 2.94
C LEU A 121 -6.18 -11.26 3.56
N TRP A 122 -5.37 -11.38 4.62
CA TRP A 122 -5.31 -12.60 5.41
C TRP A 122 -6.65 -12.91 6.06
N GLN A 123 -7.24 -11.98 6.81
CA GLN A 123 -8.49 -12.22 7.54
C GLN A 123 -9.63 -12.75 6.65
N ARG A 124 -9.67 -12.30 5.37
CA ARG A 124 -10.76 -12.61 4.44
C ARG A 124 -10.43 -13.75 3.47
N HIS A 125 -9.15 -14.02 3.25
CA HIS A 125 -8.63 -14.98 2.27
C HIS A 125 -7.49 -15.82 2.83
N GLU A 126 -7.60 -16.22 4.09
CA GLU A 126 -6.60 -16.91 4.91
C GLU A 126 -5.89 -18.04 4.16
N GLN A 127 -6.63 -18.95 3.53
CA GLN A 127 -6.10 -20.12 2.82
C GLN A 127 -5.15 -19.78 1.65
N ARG A 128 -5.10 -18.51 1.25
CA ARG A 128 -4.27 -18.04 0.13
C ARG A 128 -3.00 -17.33 0.61
N VAL A 129 -2.95 -16.94 1.86
CA VAL A 129 -1.84 -16.19 2.45
C VAL A 129 -0.88 -17.16 3.12
N ARG A 130 0.37 -17.18 2.64
CA ARG A 130 1.44 -18.05 3.15
C ARG A 130 2.30 -17.40 4.23
N GLY A 131 1.99 -16.18 4.56
CA GLY A 131 2.70 -15.34 5.49
C GLY A 131 2.49 -13.88 5.10
N ILE A 132 2.98 -12.93 5.91
CA ILE A 132 2.72 -11.49 5.72
C ILE A 132 3.95 -10.65 6.02
N VAL A 133 4.20 -9.61 5.22
CA VAL A 133 5.24 -8.60 5.49
C VAL A 133 4.59 -7.23 5.67
N LEU A 134 4.76 -6.63 6.83
CA LEU A 134 4.11 -5.41 7.28
C LEU A 134 5.14 -4.28 7.47
N CYS A 135 5.14 -3.29 6.57
CA CYS A 135 6.11 -2.20 6.57
C CYS A 135 5.48 -0.89 7.01
N SER A 136 6.09 -0.19 7.97
CA SER A 136 5.66 1.17 8.39
C SER A 136 4.16 1.29 8.64
N THR A 137 3.55 0.29 9.27
CA THR A 137 2.10 0.15 9.48
C THR A 137 1.77 -0.19 10.93
N ALA A 138 0.49 -0.33 11.24
CA ALA A 138 0.02 -0.58 12.60
C ALA A 138 -1.24 -1.45 12.62
N SER A 139 -1.58 -1.97 13.82
CA SER A 139 -2.87 -2.62 14.07
C SER A 139 -4.03 -1.62 14.19
N HIS A 140 -3.74 -0.37 14.49
CA HIS A 140 -4.71 0.74 14.56
C HIS A 140 -3.99 2.09 14.41
N PHE A 141 -4.72 3.15 13.97
CA PHE A 141 -4.12 4.45 13.67
C PHE A 141 -4.60 5.56 14.59
N ALA A 142 -5.80 5.49 15.15
CA ALA A 142 -6.35 6.50 16.05
C ALA A 142 -6.67 5.89 17.41
N LYS A 143 -6.04 6.42 18.49
CA LYS A 143 -6.27 5.98 19.89
C LYS A 143 -7.34 6.80 20.59
N SER A 144 -7.41 8.09 20.31
CA SER A 144 -8.25 9.04 21.03
C SER A 144 -9.41 9.57 20.20
N GLY A 145 -10.44 10.09 20.86
CA GLY A 145 -11.55 10.79 20.21
C GLY A 145 -11.10 11.95 19.31
N PRO A 146 -10.18 12.83 19.76
CA PRO A 146 -9.63 13.89 18.91
C PRO A 146 -8.88 13.41 17.68
N GLU A 147 -8.09 12.32 17.79
CA GLU A 147 -7.42 11.71 16.63
C GLU A 147 -8.44 11.15 15.65
N LYS A 148 -9.46 10.42 16.13
CA LYS A 148 -10.56 9.93 15.30
C LYS A 148 -11.30 11.08 14.62
N LEU A 149 -11.54 12.19 15.34
CA LEU A 149 -12.23 13.34 14.79
C LEU A 149 -11.46 13.98 13.62
N SER A 150 -10.13 14.01 13.66
CA SER A 150 -9.33 14.51 12.54
C SER A 150 -9.49 13.62 11.28
N PHE A 151 -9.57 12.29 11.45
CA PHE A 151 -9.86 11.38 10.34
C PHE A 151 -11.32 11.48 9.87
N PHE A 152 -12.29 11.72 10.76
CA PHE A 152 -13.70 11.99 10.39
C PHE A 152 -13.85 13.27 9.58
N GLY A 153 -13.04 14.29 9.82
CA GLY A 153 -13.00 15.51 9.01
C GLY A 153 -12.74 15.21 7.53
N LEU A 154 -11.98 14.18 7.22
CA LEU A 154 -11.74 13.74 5.85
C LEU A 154 -13.01 13.20 5.16
N THR A 155 -13.92 12.55 5.90
CA THR A 155 -15.21 12.10 5.35
C THR A 155 -16.09 13.30 4.97
N GLY A 156 -16.11 14.35 5.80
CA GLY A 156 -16.83 15.60 5.49
C GLY A 156 -16.26 16.27 4.24
N LEU A 157 -14.93 16.34 4.13
CA LEU A 157 -14.26 16.86 2.93
C LEU A 157 -14.53 16.01 1.69
N ALA A 158 -14.58 14.68 1.82
CA ALA A 158 -14.94 13.78 0.74
C ALA A 158 -16.38 14.03 0.24
N ALA A 159 -17.32 14.24 1.15
CA ALA A 159 -18.70 14.59 0.80
C ALA A 159 -18.77 15.91 0.04
N LEU A 160 -18.01 16.92 0.48
CA LEU A 160 -17.91 18.22 -0.20
C LEU A 160 -17.21 18.08 -1.57
N SER A 161 -16.23 17.20 -1.70
CA SER A 161 -15.51 16.99 -2.98
C SER A 161 -16.42 16.46 -4.09
N ARG A 162 -17.53 15.81 -3.76
CA ARG A 162 -18.57 15.38 -4.72
C ARG A 162 -19.26 16.55 -5.41
N LEU A 163 -19.29 17.70 -4.73
CA LEU A 163 -19.93 18.93 -5.20
C LEU A 163 -18.93 19.88 -5.89
N THR A 164 -17.63 19.56 -5.89
CA THR A 164 -16.60 20.42 -6.44
C THR A 164 -16.35 20.18 -7.91
N THR A 165 -16.03 21.27 -8.64
CA THR A 165 -15.64 21.23 -10.04
C THR A 165 -14.27 20.53 -10.23
N PRO A 166 -13.96 20.03 -11.44
CA PRO A 166 -12.61 19.51 -11.75
C PRO A 166 -11.48 20.49 -11.41
N GLN A 167 -11.73 21.81 -11.59
CA GLN A 167 -10.78 22.88 -11.29
C GLN A 167 -10.51 22.99 -9.78
N ALA A 168 -11.56 22.89 -8.95
CA ALA A 168 -11.42 22.94 -7.50
C ALA A 168 -10.67 21.68 -6.98
N ARG A 169 -10.86 20.52 -7.61
CA ARG A 169 -10.09 19.31 -7.30
C ARG A 169 -8.61 19.47 -7.65
N THR A 170 -8.30 20.05 -8.81
CA THR A 170 -6.92 20.38 -9.20
C THR A 170 -6.29 21.35 -8.20
N TRP A 171 -7.03 22.38 -7.78
CA TRP A 171 -6.57 23.36 -6.77
C TRP A 171 -6.30 22.68 -5.41
N LEU A 172 -7.19 21.79 -4.94
CA LEU A 172 -6.97 21.01 -3.71
C LEU A 172 -5.73 20.11 -3.83
N THR A 173 -5.56 19.48 -5.00
CA THR A 173 -4.35 18.71 -5.32
C THR A 173 -3.11 19.60 -5.19
N ASP A 174 -3.13 20.76 -5.80
CA ASP A 174 -2.03 21.72 -5.76
C ASP A 174 -1.74 22.19 -4.32
N GLN A 175 -2.77 22.49 -3.52
CA GLN A 175 -2.57 22.93 -2.12
C GLN A 175 -1.98 21.81 -1.25
N LEU A 176 -2.50 20.59 -1.35
CA LEU A 176 -1.98 19.45 -0.58
C LEU A 176 -0.56 19.04 -0.99
N TYR A 177 -0.13 19.35 -2.21
CA TYR A 177 1.16 18.95 -2.78
C TYR A 177 2.12 20.09 -3.09
N LEU A 178 1.69 21.36 -3.09
CA LEU A 178 2.58 22.51 -3.25
C LEU A 178 3.66 22.55 -2.15
N GLN A 179 3.34 22.14 -0.93
CA GLN A 179 4.34 21.96 0.12
C GLN A 179 5.36 20.86 -0.22
N ARG A 180 4.98 19.83 -1.00
CA ARG A 180 5.87 18.76 -1.45
C ARG A 180 6.63 19.11 -2.73
N LYS A 181 6.13 20.04 -3.53
CA LYS A 181 6.82 20.58 -4.73
C LYS A 181 8.15 21.25 -4.37
N SER A 182 8.25 21.83 -3.17
CA SER A 182 9.48 22.42 -2.64
C SER A 182 10.58 21.38 -2.32
N ASN A 183 10.23 20.08 -2.25
CA ASN A 183 11.11 19.00 -1.81
C ASN A 183 11.72 18.20 -2.98
N GLY A 184 11.71 18.72 -4.21
CA GLY A 184 12.42 18.11 -5.35
C GLY A 184 11.82 16.79 -5.87
N LEU A 185 10.52 16.52 -5.63
CA LEU A 185 9.83 15.39 -6.26
C LEU A 185 9.88 15.55 -7.78
N ALA A 186 10.38 14.53 -8.46
CA ALA A 186 10.43 14.49 -9.91
C ALA A 186 9.02 14.72 -10.51
N PRO A 187 8.89 15.39 -11.68
CA PRO A 187 7.61 15.63 -12.32
C PRO A 187 6.76 14.36 -12.48
N TRP A 188 7.40 13.21 -12.67
CA TRP A 188 6.77 11.90 -12.69
C TRP A 188 6.03 11.57 -11.37
N ALA A 189 6.65 11.79 -10.21
CA ALA A 189 6.01 11.52 -8.91
C ALA A 189 4.78 12.41 -8.70
N VAL A 190 4.86 13.67 -9.11
CA VAL A 190 3.70 14.60 -9.07
C VAL A 190 2.56 14.10 -9.94
N GLN A 191 2.86 13.56 -11.13
CA GLN A 191 1.86 13.01 -12.03
C GLN A 191 1.18 11.76 -11.43
N GLN A 192 1.94 10.87 -10.78
CA GLN A 192 1.40 9.71 -10.09
C GLN A 192 0.35 10.13 -9.05
N ILE A 193 0.67 11.14 -8.24
CA ILE A 193 -0.21 11.68 -7.22
C ILE A 193 -1.44 12.37 -7.81
N ALA A 194 -1.28 13.11 -8.90
CA ALA A 194 -2.38 13.80 -9.59
C ALA A 194 -3.38 12.85 -10.26
N SER A 195 -3.03 11.57 -10.42
CA SER A 195 -3.90 10.57 -11.04
C SER A 195 -4.96 9.97 -10.10
N HIS A 196 -4.95 10.31 -8.81
CA HIS A 196 -5.89 9.77 -7.83
C HIS A 196 -7.34 10.25 -8.01
N ASP A 197 -8.29 9.43 -7.54
CA ASP A 197 -9.65 9.86 -7.24
C ASP A 197 -9.69 10.49 -5.83
N TRP A 198 -9.72 11.81 -5.77
CA TRP A 198 -9.61 12.54 -4.51
C TRP A 198 -10.74 12.25 -3.51
N ARG A 199 -11.93 11.89 -3.99
CA ARG A 199 -13.00 11.43 -3.11
C ARG A 199 -12.58 10.16 -2.38
N HIS A 200 -12.09 9.17 -3.12
CA HIS A 200 -11.61 7.91 -2.54
C HIS A 200 -10.37 8.11 -1.66
N ILE A 201 -9.48 9.05 -2.01
CA ILE A 201 -8.34 9.38 -1.13
C ILE A 201 -8.80 9.89 0.23
N LEU A 202 -9.78 10.79 0.26
CA LEU A 202 -10.31 11.32 1.53
C LEU A 202 -11.08 10.25 2.32
N GLU A 203 -11.89 9.44 1.63
CA GLU A 203 -12.60 8.32 2.25
C GLU A 203 -11.61 7.25 2.79
N ALA A 204 -10.51 6.98 2.07
CA ALA A 204 -9.45 6.08 2.52
C ALA A 204 -8.79 6.56 3.82
N GLY A 205 -8.49 7.86 3.92
CA GLY A 205 -7.98 8.44 5.17
C GLY A 205 -8.92 8.18 6.35
N SER A 206 -10.23 8.38 6.15
CA SER A 206 -11.23 8.05 7.19
C SER A 206 -11.27 6.55 7.51
N ALA A 207 -11.20 5.67 6.50
CA ALA A 207 -11.20 4.22 6.70
C ALA A 207 -9.96 3.77 7.49
N ILE A 208 -8.78 4.33 7.20
CA ILE A 208 -7.54 4.09 7.95
C ILE A 208 -7.72 4.51 9.42
N GLY A 209 -8.29 5.68 9.68
CA GLY A 209 -8.53 6.18 11.04
C GLY A 209 -9.48 5.30 11.87
N ASN A 210 -10.34 4.52 11.20
CA ASN A 210 -11.28 3.59 11.85
C ASN A 210 -10.77 2.14 11.88
N PHE A 211 -9.65 1.85 11.22
CA PHE A 211 -9.10 0.50 11.19
C PHE A 211 -8.60 0.07 12.57
N ASP A 212 -8.95 -1.14 12.97
CA ASP A 212 -8.48 -1.77 14.20
C ASP A 212 -8.45 -3.30 14.05
N SER A 213 -7.28 -3.88 14.05
CA SER A 213 -7.06 -5.33 13.95
C SER A 213 -6.73 -5.99 15.28
N ARG A 214 -6.60 -5.24 16.39
CA ARG A 214 -6.08 -5.75 17.67
C ARG A 214 -6.82 -6.96 18.22
N GLU A 215 -8.14 -7.06 17.96
CA GLU A 215 -8.95 -8.18 18.47
C GLU A 215 -8.74 -9.49 17.70
N TRP A 216 -8.22 -9.42 16.46
CA TRP A 216 -8.16 -10.57 15.59
C TRP A 216 -6.78 -10.87 15.01
N ILE A 217 -5.85 -9.90 14.95
CA ILE A 217 -4.51 -10.12 14.36
C ILE A 217 -3.68 -11.14 15.14
N SER A 218 -3.96 -11.32 16.45
CA SER A 218 -3.32 -12.34 17.30
C SER A 218 -3.68 -13.78 16.92
N LYS A 219 -4.68 -13.96 16.04
CA LYS A 219 -5.07 -15.27 15.49
C LYS A 219 -4.30 -15.63 14.24
N PHE A 220 -3.42 -14.73 13.78
CA PHE A 220 -2.57 -14.98 12.64
C PHE A 220 -1.53 -16.05 12.99
N ASP A 221 -1.59 -17.19 12.32
CA ASP A 221 -0.78 -18.38 12.63
C ASP A 221 0.34 -18.62 11.60
N GLU A 222 0.32 -17.91 10.46
CA GLU A 222 1.37 -18.00 9.46
C GLU A 222 2.54 -17.07 9.81
N PRO A 223 3.74 -17.30 9.23
CA PRO A 223 4.90 -16.45 9.47
C PRO A 223 4.67 -14.99 9.11
N ALA A 224 5.08 -14.10 9.97
CA ALA A 224 5.03 -12.65 9.75
C ALA A 224 6.42 -12.00 9.84
N ALA A 225 6.58 -10.87 9.17
CA ALA A 225 7.67 -9.94 9.37
C ALA A 225 7.13 -8.52 9.53
N VAL A 226 7.67 -7.77 10.48
CA VAL A 226 7.36 -6.35 10.67
C VAL A 226 8.63 -5.53 10.40
N VAL A 227 8.57 -4.66 9.39
CA VAL A 227 9.66 -3.73 9.05
C VAL A 227 9.33 -2.38 9.68
N ILE A 228 10.01 -2.06 10.78
CA ILE A 228 9.81 -0.83 11.57
C ILE A 228 10.69 0.29 11.02
N THR A 229 10.09 1.45 10.73
CA THR A 229 10.80 2.69 10.44
C THR A 229 10.98 3.48 11.73
N THR A 230 12.23 3.60 12.21
CA THR A 230 12.52 4.04 13.59
C THR A 230 12.34 5.54 13.83
N GLU A 231 12.25 6.35 12.77
CA GLU A 231 12.01 7.81 12.82
C GLU A 231 10.69 8.21 12.13
N ASP A 232 9.72 7.30 12.11
CA ASP A 232 8.45 7.52 11.42
C ASP A 232 7.57 8.52 12.17
N GLY A 233 7.35 9.68 11.56
CA GLY A 233 6.47 10.74 12.09
C GLY A 233 5.00 10.61 11.65
N VAL A 234 4.66 9.61 10.82
CA VAL A 234 3.29 9.36 10.33
C VAL A 234 2.66 8.19 11.08
N VAL A 235 3.34 7.05 11.09
CA VAL A 235 2.98 5.88 11.90
C VAL A 235 4.04 5.70 12.97
N ALA A 236 3.78 6.23 14.16
CA ALA A 236 4.77 6.24 15.23
C ALA A 236 5.40 4.84 15.44
N PRO A 237 6.73 4.74 15.64
CA PRO A 237 7.42 3.46 15.85
C PRO A 237 6.80 2.63 16.96
N SER A 238 6.29 3.27 18.01
CA SER A 238 5.58 2.59 19.12
C SER A 238 4.32 1.84 18.67
N ARG A 239 3.62 2.31 17.62
CA ARG A 239 2.44 1.62 17.05
C ARG A 239 2.86 0.46 16.16
N GLN A 240 3.97 0.60 15.46
CA GLN A 240 4.56 -0.49 14.68
C GLN A 240 5.04 -1.62 15.60
N THR A 241 5.66 -1.25 16.73
CA THR A 241 6.07 -2.19 17.78
C THR A 241 4.85 -2.84 18.47
N GLU A 242 3.77 -2.10 18.72
CA GLU A 242 2.53 -2.66 19.26
C GLU A 242 1.95 -3.75 18.35
N LEU A 243 1.95 -3.53 17.01
CA LEU A 243 1.55 -4.54 16.04
C LEU A 243 2.41 -5.80 16.12
N TYR A 244 3.71 -5.63 16.19
CA TYR A 244 4.66 -6.74 16.37
C TYR A 244 4.31 -7.60 17.59
N HIS A 245 4.02 -7.00 18.74
CA HIS A 245 3.69 -7.72 19.96
C HIS A 245 2.34 -8.45 19.92
N LEU A 246 1.49 -8.20 18.94
CA LEU A 246 0.20 -8.85 18.77
C LEU A 246 0.25 -10.12 17.91
N ILE A 247 1.33 -10.33 17.14
CA ILE A 247 1.46 -11.46 16.21
C ILE A 247 2.37 -12.52 16.83
N ASN A 248 1.97 -13.80 16.76
CA ASN A 248 2.68 -14.89 17.45
C ASN A 248 3.99 -15.27 16.77
N ASP A 249 3.96 -15.65 15.48
CA ASP A 249 5.15 -16.04 14.71
C ASP A 249 5.64 -14.84 13.86
N VAL A 250 6.41 -13.95 14.48
CA VAL A 250 6.84 -12.72 13.85
C VAL A 250 8.31 -12.42 14.06
N GLU A 251 8.99 -11.97 12.99
CA GLU A 251 10.33 -11.39 13.05
C GLU A 251 10.29 -9.88 12.82
N VAL A 252 11.17 -9.15 13.51
CA VAL A 252 11.29 -7.70 13.41
C VAL A 252 12.53 -7.31 12.65
N PHE A 253 12.36 -6.37 11.73
CA PHE A 253 13.41 -5.74 10.96
C PHE A 253 13.32 -4.23 11.16
N GLU A 254 14.44 -3.56 11.38
CA GLU A 254 14.45 -2.12 11.62
C GLU A 254 15.17 -1.37 10.49
N VAL A 255 14.57 -0.25 10.09
CA VAL A 255 15.15 0.68 9.12
C VAL A 255 15.22 2.05 9.75
N TYR A 256 16.42 2.61 9.84
CA TYR A 256 16.63 3.98 10.29
C TYR A 256 16.12 4.96 9.23
N GLY A 257 14.95 5.54 9.49
CA GLY A 257 14.29 6.48 8.58
C GLY A 257 12.85 6.76 8.93
N GLY A 258 12.29 7.77 8.26
CA GLY A 258 10.90 8.18 8.41
C GLY A 258 9.94 7.39 7.50
N HIS A 259 8.68 7.85 7.43
CA HIS A 259 7.60 7.20 6.65
C HIS A 259 7.86 7.11 5.13
N ASN A 260 8.88 7.74 4.63
CA ASN A 260 9.30 7.70 3.23
C ASN A 260 10.55 6.85 2.99
N ALA A 261 10.95 6.02 3.97
CA ALA A 261 12.18 5.24 3.93
C ALA A 261 12.29 4.34 2.68
N VAL A 262 11.17 3.83 2.18
CA VAL A 262 11.12 2.96 0.98
C VAL A 262 11.81 3.58 -0.25
N PHE A 263 11.86 4.91 -0.36
CA PHE A 263 12.60 5.60 -1.43
C PHE A 263 13.68 6.57 -0.92
N ALA A 264 13.50 7.20 0.25
CA ALA A 264 14.46 8.16 0.80
C ALA A 264 15.65 7.48 1.49
N LYS A 265 15.53 6.21 1.86
CA LYS A 265 16.53 5.35 2.49
C LYS A 265 16.59 3.98 1.82
N LYS A 266 16.40 3.96 0.49
CA LYS A 266 16.34 2.72 -0.31
C LYS A 266 17.54 1.80 -0.11
N GLU A 267 18.71 2.36 0.12
CA GLU A 267 19.96 1.64 0.37
C GLU A 267 19.93 0.77 1.62
N PHE A 268 19.06 1.10 2.60
CA PHE A 268 18.80 0.30 3.79
C PHE A 268 17.48 -0.44 3.69
N PHE A 269 16.43 0.25 3.23
CA PHE A 269 15.07 -0.31 3.19
C PHE A 269 14.97 -1.52 2.26
N VAL A 270 15.55 -1.45 1.05
CA VAL A 270 15.39 -2.53 0.05
C VAL A 270 16.04 -3.83 0.51
N PRO A 271 17.31 -3.87 0.97
CA PRO A 271 17.89 -5.10 1.51
C PRO A 271 17.09 -5.66 2.69
N THR A 272 16.69 -4.81 3.64
CA THR A 272 15.88 -5.21 4.81
C THR A 272 14.53 -5.80 4.37
N LEU A 273 13.87 -5.22 3.36
CA LEU A 273 12.63 -5.75 2.82
C LEU A 273 12.82 -7.14 2.19
N VAL A 274 13.92 -7.34 1.44
CA VAL A 274 14.26 -8.66 0.87
C VAL A 274 14.46 -9.68 1.99
N GLU A 275 15.23 -9.35 3.01
CA GLU A 275 15.45 -10.22 4.18
C GLU A 275 14.13 -10.59 4.88
N ALA A 276 13.25 -9.61 5.10
CA ALA A 276 11.94 -9.83 5.69
C ALA A 276 11.06 -10.77 4.85
N CYS A 277 11.04 -10.57 3.53
CA CYS A 277 10.31 -11.45 2.61
C CYS A 277 10.89 -12.87 2.58
N MET A 278 12.21 -13.01 2.59
CA MET A 278 12.89 -14.32 2.64
C MET A 278 12.62 -15.04 3.95
N SER A 279 12.67 -14.33 5.09
CA SER A 279 12.33 -14.88 6.40
C SER A 279 10.92 -15.47 6.41
N VAL A 280 9.93 -14.69 5.97
CA VAL A 280 8.53 -15.17 5.88
C VAL A 280 8.43 -16.38 4.96
N TYR A 281 9.03 -16.32 3.79
CA TYR A 281 8.99 -17.44 2.84
C TYR A 281 9.57 -18.74 3.43
N TYR A 282 10.77 -18.68 3.99
CA TYR A 282 11.40 -19.90 4.56
C TYR A 282 10.65 -20.48 5.74
N ARG A 283 10.06 -19.67 6.58
CA ARG A 283 9.23 -20.14 7.71
C ARG A 283 7.88 -20.70 7.24
N SER A 284 7.42 -20.35 6.04
CA SER A 284 6.16 -20.82 5.45
C SER A 284 6.28 -22.16 4.71
N LEU A 285 7.49 -22.74 4.58
CA LEU A 285 7.74 -24.03 3.95
C LEU A 285 7.45 -25.20 4.89
#